data_35dea6bfe6dfa38432665d910c46790c
#
_entry.id   35dea6bfe6dfa38432665d910c46790c
#
_cell.length_a   1.000
_cell.length_b   1.000
_cell.length_c   1.000
_cell.angle_alpha   90.00
_cell.angle_beta   90.00
_cell.angle_gamma   90.00
#
_symmetry.space_group_name_H-M   'P 1'
#
loop_
_entity.id
_entity.type
_entity.pdbx_description
1 polymer ?
#
loop_
_entity_poly.entity_id
_entity_poly.type
_entity_poly.pdbx_seq_one_letter_code
_entity_poly.pdbx_strand_id
1 'polypeptide(L)'
;MKKEIIKILNKQPFSAISKTVDDMKIESYLVGGFVRDIFLGRNEKKDIDIMVIGSAMELANNLKRNLNNSKNIQFYKNFGTAMLEWKEFIIEIVGARKESYNLNSRKPIVEIGTIDDDQKRRDFTINSLAIGLNKNNFGKLIDPFNGVEDIKNKIVRTPLNPDKTYSDDPLRMFRAVRFSSQLNFKIEAKSFKSIKKNIHRVEIISKERIVDELNKIILSIKPSIGFLNLDKS
;
A
#
# COMPACT_ATOMS: atom_id res chain seq x y z
N MET A 1 -20.08 1.47 7.13
CA MET A 1 -18.78 0.95 6.66
C MET A 1 -18.90 -0.43 5.99
N LYS A 2 -19.23 -1.56 6.69
CA LYS A 2 -19.31 -2.89 6.04
C LYS A 2 -20.24 -2.92 4.81
N LYS A 3 -21.45 -2.35 4.91
CA LYS A 3 -22.40 -2.25 3.78
C LYS A 3 -21.83 -1.47 2.60
N GLU A 4 -21.07 -0.43 2.87
CA GLU A 4 -20.42 0.40 1.84
C GLU A 4 -19.29 -0.34 1.12
N ILE A 5 -18.43 -1.05 1.87
CA ILE A 5 -17.40 -1.93 1.30
C ILE A 5 -18.05 -2.94 0.34
N ILE A 6 -19.08 -3.66 0.79
CA ILE A 6 -19.81 -4.63 -0.04
C ILE A 6 -20.39 -3.96 -1.30
N LYS A 7 -20.94 -2.75 -1.18
CA LYS A 7 -21.48 -2.00 -2.33
C LYS A 7 -20.39 -1.67 -3.35
N ILE A 8 -19.17 -1.36 -2.89
CA ILE A 8 -18.02 -1.11 -3.77
C ILE A 8 -17.58 -2.41 -4.45
N LEU A 9 -17.40 -3.48 -3.67
CA LEU A 9 -16.90 -4.76 -4.16
C LEU A 9 -17.86 -5.47 -5.12
N ASN A 10 -19.15 -5.19 -5.05
CA ASN A 10 -20.14 -5.73 -6.00
C ASN A 10 -20.12 -5.04 -7.37
N LYS A 11 -19.37 -3.95 -7.52
CA LYS A 11 -19.21 -3.26 -8.81
C LYS A 11 -17.98 -3.78 -9.56
N GLN A 12 -17.98 -3.59 -10.89
CA GLN A 12 -16.79 -3.80 -11.70
C GLN A 12 -15.72 -2.73 -11.37
N PRO A 13 -14.43 -3.11 -11.36
CA PRO A 13 -13.85 -4.43 -11.70
C PRO A 13 -13.85 -5.44 -10.55
N PHE A 14 -14.20 -5.07 -9.32
CA PHE A 14 -14.06 -5.90 -8.12
C PHE A 14 -14.85 -7.20 -8.18
N SER A 15 -16.07 -7.16 -8.73
CA SER A 15 -16.89 -8.37 -8.89
C SER A 15 -16.25 -9.39 -9.85
N ALA A 16 -15.59 -8.92 -10.92
CA ALA A 16 -14.83 -9.80 -11.81
C ALA A 16 -13.57 -10.34 -11.14
N ILE A 17 -12.86 -9.50 -10.35
CA ILE A 17 -11.69 -9.93 -9.57
C ILE A 17 -12.10 -11.02 -8.59
N SER A 18 -13.15 -10.78 -7.78
CA SER A 18 -13.65 -11.73 -6.78
C SER A 18 -14.02 -13.08 -7.43
N LYS A 19 -14.76 -13.06 -8.53
CA LYS A 19 -15.08 -14.28 -9.27
C LYS A 19 -13.82 -15.00 -9.75
N THR A 20 -12.86 -14.26 -10.32
CA THR A 20 -11.64 -14.87 -10.87
C THR A 20 -10.79 -15.53 -9.77
N VAL A 21 -10.61 -14.87 -8.61
CA VAL A 21 -9.83 -15.44 -7.52
C VAL A 21 -10.49 -16.68 -6.89
N ASP A 22 -11.83 -16.71 -6.85
CA ASP A 22 -12.58 -17.88 -6.38
C ASP A 22 -12.47 -19.06 -7.37
N ASP A 23 -12.64 -18.80 -8.67
CA ASP A 23 -12.51 -19.82 -9.73
C ASP A 23 -11.10 -20.45 -9.73
N MET A 24 -10.07 -19.64 -9.46
CA MET A 24 -8.68 -20.07 -9.37
C MET A 24 -8.30 -20.65 -7.97
N LYS A 25 -9.17 -20.51 -6.97
CA LYS A 25 -8.91 -20.89 -5.57
C LYS A 25 -7.65 -20.19 -5.01
N ILE A 26 -7.39 -18.95 -5.41
CA ILE A 26 -6.28 -18.13 -4.95
C ILE A 26 -6.77 -17.18 -3.87
N GLU A 27 -6.14 -17.22 -2.69
CA GLU A 27 -6.43 -16.31 -1.60
C GLU A 27 -5.95 -14.90 -1.96
N SER A 28 -6.87 -13.91 -1.87
CA SER A 28 -6.63 -12.58 -2.40
C SER A 28 -7.28 -11.48 -1.59
N TYR A 29 -6.65 -10.31 -1.62
CA TYR A 29 -7.05 -9.16 -0.81
C TYR A 29 -6.88 -7.85 -1.58
N LEU A 30 -7.84 -6.95 -1.44
CA LEU A 30 -7.69 -5.55 -1.78
C LEU A 30 -6.86 -4.88 -0.69
N VAL A 31 -5.82 -4.14 -1.05
CA VAL A 31 -4.84 -3.58 -0.09
C VAL A 31 -4.47 -2.13 -0.40
N GLY A 32 -3.64 -1.54 0.43
CA GLY A 32 -2.95 -0.28 0.14
C GLY A 32 -3.80 0.97 0.19
N GLY A 33 -3.47 1.91 -0.69
CA GLY A 33 -4.05 3.24 -0.69
C GLY A 33 -5.54 3.27 -0.98
N PHE A 34 -6.04 2.34 -1.81
CA PHE A 34 -7.45 2.23 -2.12
C PHE A 34 -8.30 1.91 -0.87
N VAL A 35 -7.85 0.94 -0.06
CA VAL A 35 -8.56 0.56 1.18
C VAL A 35 -8.57 1.73 2.16
N ARG A 36 -7.43 2.40 2.38
CA ARG A 36 -7.37 3.60 3.22
C ARG A 36 -8.39 4.65 2.76
N ASP A 37 -8.46 4.89 1.46
CA ASP A 37 -9.29 5.96 0.90
C ASP A 37 -10.78 5.68 1.00
N ILE A 38 -11.21 4.40 1.03
CA ILE A 38 -12.59 4.03 1.42
C ILE A 38 -12.90 4.56 2.82
N PHE A 39 -12.00 4.37 3.80
CA PHE A 39 -12.21 4.85 5.18
C PHE A 39 -12.13 6.37 5.31
N LEU A 40 -11.47 7.05 4.37
CA LEU A 40 -11.44 8.52 4.27
C LEU A 40 -12.65 9.11 3.53
N GLY A 41 -13.55 8.26 2.99
CA GLY A 41 -14.68 8.71 2.15
C GLY A 41 -14.23 9.24 0.79
N ARG A 42 -13.05 8.87 0.31
CA ARG A 42 -12.48 9.27 -0.98
C ARG A 42 -12.66 8.14 -1.99
N ASN A 43 -13.70 8.20 -2.79
CA ASN A 43 -14.06 7.09 -3.71
C ASN A 43 -13.59 7.31 -5.17
N GLU A 44 -12.72 8.29 -5.42
CA GLU A 44 -12.31 8.68 -6.78
C GLU A 44 -11.06 7.96 -7.29
N LYS A 45 -10.41 7.14 -6.46
CA LYS A 45 -9.18 6.46 -6.87
C LYS A 45 -9.46 5.35 -7.88
N LYS A 46 -8.60 5.33 -8.88
CA LYS A 46 -8.63 4.38 -9.99
C LYS A 46 -7.48 3.35 -9.91
N ASP A 47 -6.55 3.56 -8.98
CA ASP A 47 -5.45 2.63 -8.72
C ASP A 47 -5.90 1.59 -7.69
N ILE A 48 -5.95 0.34 -8.10
CA ILE A 48 -6.41 -0.81 -7.32
C ILE A 48 -5.22 -1.74 -7.08
N ASP A 49 -4.84 -1.91 -5.82
CA ASP A 49 -3.78 -2.83 -5.41
C ASP A 49 -4.39 -4.15 -4.92
N ILE A 50 -4.11 -5.24 -5.61
CA ILE A 50 -4.52 -6.61 -5.23
C ILE A 50 -3.30 -7.39 -4.77
N MET A 51 -3.36 -7.90 -3.56
CA MET A 51 -2.36 -8.84 -3.05
C MET A 51 -2.90 -10.26 -3.14
N VAL A 52 -2.08 -11.19 -3.62
CA VAL A 52 -2.43 -12.61 -3.78
C VAL A 52 -1.43 -13.52 -3.07
N ILE A 53 -1.93 -14.62 -2.51
CA ILE A 53 -1.08 -15.72 -2.04
C ILE A 53 -0.98 -16.72 -3.18
N GLY A 54 -0.02 -16.47 -4.08
CA GLY A 54 0.15 -17.22 -5.31
C GLY A 54 0.73 -16.39 -6.45
N SER A 55 0.44 -16.80 -7.68
CA SER A 55 0.98 -16.17 -8.88
C SER A 55 0.15 -14.96 -9.32
N ALA A 56 0.71 -13.75 -9.15
CA ALA A 56 0.13 -12.52 -9.67
C ALA A 56 -0.02 -12.55 -11.21
N MET A 57 0.92 -13.19 -11.90
CA MET A 57 0.89 -13.30 -13.36
C MET A 57 -0.26 -14.18 -13.85
N GLU A 58 -0.50 -15.30 -13.18
CA GLU A 58 -1.63 -16.19 -13.52
C GLU A 58 -2.97 -15.49 -13.27
N LEU A 59 -3.11 -14.82 -12.12
CA LEU A 59 -4.32 -14.05 -11.84
C LEU A 59 -4.55 -12.95 -12.89
N ALA A 60 -3.52 -12.18 -13.25
CA ALA A 60 -3.63 -11.14 -14.26
C ALA A 60 -4.11 -11.69 -15.63
N ASN A 61 -3.57 -12.83 -16.07
CA ASN A 61 -3.97 -13.47 -17.32
C ASN A 61 -5.44 -13.93 -17.29
N ASN A 62 -5.89 -14.55 -16.19
CA ASN A 62 -7.28 -14.99 -16.06
C ASN A 62 -8.24 -13.79 -15.92
N LEU A 63 -7.85 -12.78 -15.16
CA LEU A 63 -8.64 -11.56 -15.00
C LEU A 63 -8.82 -10.82 -16.34
N LYS A 64 -7.77 -10.76 -17.17
CA LYS A 64 -7.85 -10.18 -18.52
C LYS A 64 -8.91 -10.86 -19.37
N ARG A 65 -9.07 -12.19 -19.27
CA ARG A 65 -10.11 -12.94 -20.00
C ARG A 65 -11.52 -12.62 -19.50
N ASN A 66 -11.66 -12.30 -18.21
CA ASN A 66 -12.92 -12.02 -17.56
C ASN A 66 -13.33 -10.53 -17.61
N LEU A 67 -12.39 -9.65 -17.95
CA LEU A 67 -12.62 -8.20 -18.11
C LEU A 67 -12.58 -7.84 -19.61
N ASN A 68 -13.75 -7.72 -20.23
CA ASN A 68 -13.86 -7.27 -21.63
C ASN A 68 -13.18 -5.89 -21.81
N ASN A 69 -12.51 -5.71 -22.98
CA ASN A 69 -11.82 -4.47 -23.34
C ASN A 69 -10.68 -4.05 -22.38
N SER A 70 -10.06 -5.01 -21.67
CA SER A 70 -8.84 -4.74 -20.94
C SER A 70 -7.65 -4.57 -21.88
N LYS A 71 -6.71 -3.67 -21.52
CA LYS A 71 -5.47 -3.49 -22.28
C LYS A 71 -4.47 -4.62 -22.02
N ASN A 72 -3.30 -4.52 -22.66
CA ASN A 72 -2.24 -5.51 -22.46
C ASN A 72 -1.71 -5.46 -21.02
N ILE A 73 -1.39 -6.66 -20.50
CA ILE A 73 -0.80 -6.81 -19.18
C ILE A 73 0.69 -6.42 -19.27
N GLN A 74 1.15 -5.61 -18.32
CA GLN A 74 2.57 -5.37 -18.10
C GLN A 74 3.05 -6.26 -16.96
N PHE A 75 4.11 -7.03 -17.20
CA PHE A 75 4.70 -7.94 -16.22
C PHE A 75 6.03 -7.40 -15.73
N TYR A 76 6.15 -7.24 -14.42
CA TYR A 76 7.38 -6.85 -13.73
C TYR A 76 7.95 -8.08 -13.01
N LYS A 77 8.57 -8.99 -13.80
CA LYS A 77 9.03 -10.31 -13.33
C LYS A 77 9.92 -10.24 -12.09
N ASN A 78 10.83 -9.26 -12.02
CA ASN A 78 11.75 -9.10 -10.90
C ASN A 78 11.04 -8.75 -9.57
N PHE A 79 9.78 -8.31 -9.63
CA PHE A 79 9.00 -7.91 -8.47
C PHE A 79 7.80 -8.82 -8.22
N GLY A 80 7.59 -9.83 -9.06
CA GLY A 80 6.41 -10.69 -8.98
C GLY A 80 5.09 -9.90 -9.11
N THR A 81 5.10 -8.83 -9.92
CA THR A 81 3.99 -7.89 -10.06
C THR A 81 3.45 -7.93 -11.49
N ALA A 82 2.15 -7.85 -11.63
CA ALA A 82 1.46 -7.66 -12.91
C ALA A 82 0.57 -6.42 -12.83
N MET A 83 0.52 -5.63 -13.90
CA MET A 83 -0.34 -4.47 -14.01
C MET A 83 -1.28 -4.62 -15.21
N LEU A 84 -2.57 -4.42 -14.98
CA LEU A 84 -3.63 -4.49 -15.97
C LEU A 84 -4.42 -3.18 -15.98
N GLU A 85 -4.55 -2.57 -17.16
CA GLU A 85 -5.42 -1.42 -17.33
C GLU A 85 -6.81 -1.87 -17.83
N TRP A 86 -7.85 -1.44 -17.17
CA TRP A 86 -9.23 -1.67 -17.57
C TRP A 86 -10.07 -0.42 -17.39
N LYS A 87 -10.62 0.12 -18.50
CA LYS A 87 -11.28 1.43 -18.53
C LYS A 87 -10.39 2.50 -17.89
N GLU A 88 -10.88 3.15 -16.84
CA GLU A 88 -10.16 4.13 -16.04
C GLU A 88 -9.34 3.54 -14.88
N PHE A 89 -9.42 2.23 -14.65
CA PHE A 89 -8.74 1.59 -13.53
C PHE A 89 -7.37 1.04 -13.94
N ILE A 90 -6.41 1.23 -13.05
CA ILE A 90 -5.11 0.55 -13.09
C ILE A 90 -5.14 -0.49 -11.96
N ILE A 91 -5.07 -1.76 -12.33
CA ILE A 91 -5.11 -2.89 -11.39
C ILE A 91 -3.70 -3.43 -11.28
N GLU A 92 -3.06 -3.19 -10.15
CA GLU A 92 -1.76 -3.77 -9.81
C GLU A 92 -1.97 -5.02 -8.96
N ILE A 93 -1.41 -6.15 -9.41
CA ILE A 93 -1.51 -7.45 -8.75
C ILE A 93 -0.12 -7.82 -8.27
N VAL A 94 0.04 -8.02 -6.97
CA VAL A 94 1.32 -8.35 -6.33
C VAL A 94 1.21 -9.64 -5.54
N GLY A 95 2.25 -10.48 -5.57
CA GLY A 95 2.34 -11.63 -4.69
C GLY A 95 2.55 -11.17 -3.23
N ALA A 96 1.93 -11.87 -2.28
CA ALA A 96 2.24 -11.69 -0.87
C ALA A 96 3.72 -12.02 -0.64
N ARG A 97 4.42 -11.15 0.08
CA ARG A 97 5.88 -11.31 0.27
C ARG A 97 6.30 -10.96 1.68
N LYS A 98 7.29 -11.70 2.13
CA LYS A 98 8.09 -11.42 3.31
C LYS A 98 9.37 -10.73 2.87
N GLU A 99 9.75 -9.68 3.56
CA GLU A 99 10.93 -8.90 3.24
C GLU A 99 11.93 -8.96 4.40
N SER A 100 13.22 -9.13 4.05
CA SER A 100 14.34 -8.97 4.98
C SER A 100 15.35 -8.00 4.39
N TYR A 101 16.05 -7.25 5.24
CA TYR A 101 16.90 -6.14 4.82
C TYR A 101 18.32 -6.29 5.36
N ASN A 102 19.30 -5.92 4.55
CA ASN A 102 20.70 -5.75 4.95
C ASN A 102 20.97 -4.29 5.32
N LEU A 103 21.80 -4.05 6.33
CA LEU A 103 22.10 -2.70 6.83
C LEU A 103 22.57 -1.71 5.76
N ASN A 104 23.32 -2.19 4.77
CA ASN A 104 23.92 -1.35 3.72
C ASN A 104 23.06 -1.23 2.45
N SER A 105 21.83 -1.73 2.47
CA SER A 105 20.95 -1.70 1.31
C SER A 105 19.49 -1.54 1.72
N ARG A 106 18.77 -0.69 1.01
CA ARG A 106 17.32 -0.60 1.11
C ARG A 106 16.58 -1.60 0.20
N LYS A 107 17.31 -2.38 -0.61
CA LYS A 107 16.71 -3.43 -1.44
C LYS A 107 16.48 -4.67 -0.57
N PRO A 108 15.20 -5.10 -0.39
CA PRO A 108 14.90 -6.27 0.40
C PRO A 108 15.31 -7.57 -0.32
N ILE A 109 15.62 -8.58 0.46
CA ILE A 109 15.53 -9.97 0.03
C ILE A 109 14.07 -10.36 0.18
N VAL A 110 13.49 -10.90 -0.89
CA VAL A 110 12.05 -11.16 -0.98
C VAL A 110 11.80 -12.66 -1.02
N GLU A 111 10.93 -13.14 -0.14
CA GLU A 111 10.42 -14.50 -0.10
C GLU A 111 8.90 -14.49 -0.24
N ILE A 112 8.30 -15.64 -0.61
CA ILE A 112 6.85 -15.80 -0.61
C ILE A 112 6.36 -15.65 0.84
N GLY A 113 5.37 -14.79 1.04
CA GLY A 113 4.83 -14.46 2.35
C GLY A 113 3.33 -14.76 2.49
N THR A 114 2.84 -14.54 3.69
CA THR A 114 1.43 -14.57 4.05
C THR A 114 0.83 -13.16 4.04
N ILE A 115 -0.49 -13.04 4.26
CA ILE A 115 -1.13 -11.72 4.48
C ILE A 115 -0.50 -10.98 5.67
N ASP A 116 -0.19 -11.69 6.73
CA ASP A 116 0.43 -11.13 7.95
C ASP A 116 1.84 -10.57 7.65
N ASP A 117 2.65 -11.31 6.88
CA ASP A 117 3.98 -10.85 6.45
C ASP A 117 3.86 -9.59 5.58
N ASP A 118 2.91 -9.57 4.61
CA ASP A 118 2.70 -8.41 3.75
C ASP A 118 2.27 -7.18 4.54
N GLN A 119 1.37 -7.33 5.50
CA GLN A 119 0.92 -6.22 6.34
C GLN A 119 2.04 -5.68 7.26
N LYS A 120 2.87 -6.56 7.83
CA LYS A 120 4.00 -6.19 8.71
C LYS A 120 5.08 -5.39 8.00
N ARG A 121 5.36 -5.68 6.73
CA ARG A 121 6.40 -4.98 5.95
C ARG A 121 5.99 -3.60 5.46
N ARG A 122 4.71 -3.22 5.54
CA ARG A 122 4.20 -1.94 5.04
C ARG A 122 4.73 -0.77 5.86
N ASP A 123 4.70 0.41 5.25
CA ASP A 123 5.25 1.63 5.83
C ASP A 123 4.44 2.15 7.04
N PHE A 124 3.09 2.21 6.90
CA PHE A 124 2.21 2.80 7.91
C PHE A 124 0.96 1.95 8.12
N THR A 125 0.42 2.00 9.35
CA THR A 125 -0.80 1.31 9.76
C THR A 125 -1.97 1.61 8.83
N ILE A 126 -2.12 2.88 8.43
CA ILE A 126 -3.16 3.34 7.50
C ILE A 126 -3.08 2.74 6.09
N ASN A 127 -1.92 2.21 5.71
CA ASN A 127 -1.68 1.53 4.43
C ASN A 127 -1.58 0.00 4.59
N SER A 128 -1.66 -0.50 5.84
CA SER A 128 -1.60 -1.94 6.16
C SER A 128 -2.97 -2.60 6.23
N LEU A 129 -4.01 -1.87 5.87
CA LEU A 129 -5.38 -2.38 5.80
C LEU A 129 -5.54 -3.33 4.62
N ALA A 130 -6.32 -4.40 4.81
CA ALA A 130 -6.69 -5.31 3.74
C ALA A 130 -8.18 -5.67 3.81
N ILE A 131 -8.79 -5.94 2.65
CA ILE A 131 -10.17 -6.39 2.53
C ILE A 131 -10.20 -7.68 1.72
N GLY A 132 -10.80 -8.74 2.25
CA GLY A 132 -10.92 -10.03 1.59
C GLY A 132 -11.75 -9.95 0.31
N LEU A 133 -11.30 -10.64 -0.73
CA LEU A 133 -11.95 -10.69 -2.04
C LEU A 133 -12.57 -12.05 -2.36
N ASN A 134 -12.18 -13.12 -1.66
CA ASN A 134 -12.73 -14.45 -1.85
C ASN A 134 -14.09 -14.61 -1.16
N LYS A 135 -14.94 -15.49 -1.66
CA LYS A 135 -16.29 -15.75 -1.14
C LYS A 135 -16.33 -16.01 0.37
N ASN A 136 -15.34 -16.73 0.92
CA ASN A 136 -15.26 -17.07 2.34
C ASN A 136 -14.89 -15.88 3.25
N ASN A 137 -14.25 -14.83 2.70
CA ASN A 137 -13.82 -13.63 3.45
C ASN A 137 -14.28 -12.32 2.79
N PHE A 138 -15.22 -12.37 1.84
CA PHE A 138 -15.66 -11.24 1.02
C PHE A 138 -16.07 -10.03 1.84
N GLY A 139 -15.39 -8.91 1.62
CA GLY A 139 -15.63 -7.67 2.34
C GLY A 139 -15.21 -7.67 3.81
N LYS A 140 -14.54 -8.73 4.29
CA LYS A 140 -13.97 -8.77 5.64
C LYS A 140 -12.74 -7.87 5.71
N LEU A 141 -12.77 -6.90 6.62
CA LEU A 141 -11.61 -6.07 6.93
C LEU A 141 -10.60 -6.84 7.78
N ILE A 142 -9.33 -6.69 7.45
CA ILE A 142 -8.17 -7.19 8.21
C ILE A 142 -7.32 -5.99 8.58
N ASP A 143 -7.28 -5.67 9.86
CA ASP A 143 -6.61 -4.50 10.43
C ASP A 143 -5.88 -4.88 11.73
N PRO A 144 -4.76 -5.60 11.64
CA PRO A 144 -4.03 -6.06 12.84
C PRO A 144 -3.30 -4.94 13.58
N PHE A 145 -3.15 -3.76 12.97
CA PHE A 145 -2.38 -2.64 13.52
C PHE A 145 -3.23 -1.41 13.89
N ASN A 146 -4.56 -1.56 13.94
CA ASN A 146 -5.50 -0.47 14.24
C ASN A 146 -5.39 0.73 13.28
N GLY A 147 -5.15 0.46 11.99
CA GLY A 147 -5.01 1.48 10.96
C GLY A 147 -6.29 2.31 10.76
N VAL A 148 -7.47 1.72 10.94
CA VAL A 148 -8.75 2.44 10.91
C VAL A 148 -8.84 3.47 12.04
N GLU A 149 -8.35 3.12 13.23
CA GLU A 149 -8.32 4.05 14.36
C GLU A 149 -7.31 5.18 14.12
N ASP A 150 -6.15 4.88 13.54
CA ASP A 150 -5.17 5.90 13.16
C ASP A 150 -5.73 6.84 12.05
N ILE A 151 -6.55 6.34 11.12
CA ILE A 151 -7.26 7.19 10.15
C ILE A 151 -8.21 8.16 10.87
N LYS A 152 -9.03 7.68 11.81
CA LYS A 152 -9.95 8.52 12.58
C LYS A 152 -9.22 9.58 13.40
N ASN A 153 -8.10 9.20 14.03
CA ASN A 153 -7.29 10.09 14.86
C ASN A 153 -6.32 10.95 14.05
N LYS A 154 -6.30 10.78 12.70
CA LYS A 154 -5.41 11.50 11.78
C LYS A 154 -3.93 11.33 12.15
N ILE A 155 -3.50 10.08 12.33
CA ILE A 155 -2.13 9.71 12.73
C ILE A 155 -1.44 8.93 11.61
N VAL A 156 -0.18 9.26 11.36
CA VAL A 156 0.76 8.46 10.56
C VAL A 156 1.69 7.72 11.52
N ARG A 157 1.56 6.40 11.57
CA ARG A 157 2.28 5.50 12.49
C ARG A 157 2.77 4.28 11.74
N THR A 158 3.95 3.76 12.09
CA THR A 158 4.48 2.51 11.53
C THR A 158 3.78 1.30 12.16
N PRO A 159 3.54 0.19 11.40
CA PRO A 159 2.94 -1.04 11.95
C PRO A 159 3.79 -1.66 13.05
N LEU A 160 5.10 -1.64 12.86
CA LEU A 160 6.10 -2.20 13.77
C LEU A 160 6.96 -1.10 14.38
N ASN A 161 8.04 -1.51 15.07
CA ASN A 161 9.00 -0.58 15.65
C ASN A 161 9.52 0.41 14.58
N PRO A 162 9.34 1.74 14.78
CA PRO A 162 9.73 2.74 13.80
C PRO A 162 11.23 2.77 13.53
N ASP A 163 12.08 2.49 14.52
CA ASP A 163 13.54 2.47 14.32
C ASP A 163 13.93 1.41 13.29
N LYS A 164 13.35 0.20 13.39
CA LYS A 164 13.57 -0.85 12.40
C LYS A 164 12.96 -0.47 11.05
N THR A 165 11.71 0.00 11.04
CA THR A 165 10.98 0.35 9.82
C THR A 165 11.71 1.40 8.97
N TYR A 166 12.29 2.42 9.61
CA TYR A 166 13.04 3.47 8.91
C TYR A 166 14.50 3.08 8.62
N SER A 167 15.08 2.22 9.45
CA SER A 167 16.39 1.63 9.15
C SER A 167 16.33 0.68 7.95
N ASP A 168 15.29 -0.14 7.84
CA ASP A 168 15.10 -1.08 6.73
C ASP A 168 14.93 -0.35 5.38
N ASP A 169 14.05 0.65 5.32
CA ASP A 169 13.88 1.51 4.15
C ASP A 169 13.77 2.99 4.54
N PRO A 170 14.87 3.75 4.47
CA PRO A 170 14.89 5.17 4.85
C PRO A 170 13.95 6.06 4.02
N LEU A 171 13.55 5.64 2.82
CA LEU A 171 12.55 6.38 2.03
C LEU A 171 11.23 6.53 2.77
N ARG A 172 10.91 5.61 3.69
CA ARG A 172 9.71 5.67 4.51
C ARG A 172 9.66 6.92 5.40
N MET A 173 10.81 7.53 5.73
CA MET A 173 10.87 8.81 6.45
C MET A 173 10.26 9.94 5.59
N PHE A 174 10.66 10.06 4.33
CA PHE A 174 10.05 11.01 3.39
C PHE A 174 8.57 10.71 3.14
N ARG A 175 8.22 9.42 3.05
CA ARG A 175 6.82 9.02 2.90
C ARG A 175 5.97 9.39 4.11
N ALA A 176 6.51 9.32 5.35
CA ALA A 176 5.82 9.79 6.56
C ALA A 176 5.48 11.28 6.47
N VAL A 177 6.46 12.09 6.08
CA VAL A 177 6.28 13.53 5.85
C VAL A 177 5.28 13.79 4.73
N ARG A 178 5.37 13.06 3.63
CA ARG A 178 4.42 13.18 2.52
C ARG A 178 2.98 12.85 2.94
N PHE A 179 2.75 11.72 3.62
CA PHE A 179 1.40 11.37 4.07
C PHE A 179 0.85 12.34 5.09
N SER A 180 1.70 12.88 5.98
CA SER A 180 1.32 13.96 6.90
C SER A 180 0.79 15.18 6.12
N SER A 181 1.46 15.55 5.03
CA SER A 181 1.09 16.69 4.17
C SER A 181 -0.15 16.40 3.31
N GLN A 182 -0.21 15.23 2.66
CA GLN A 182 -1.29 14.84 1.76
C GLN A 182 -2.62 14.57 2.46
N LEU A 183 -2.57 13.99 3.66
CA LEU A 183 -3.75 13.60 4.42
C LEU A 183 -4.12 14.62 5.50
N ASN A 184 -3.24 15.59 5.78
CA ASN A 184 -3.34 16.48 6.92
C ASN A 184 -3.36 15.70 8.26
N PHE A 185 -2.46 14.73 8.38
CA PHE A 185 -2.30 13.88 9.55
C PHE A 185 -1.06 14.27 10.34
N LYS A 186 -1.04 13.97 11.63
CA LYS A 186 0.14 14.13 12.48
C LYS A 186 1.00 12.87 12.42
N ILE A 187 2.32 13.02 12.34
CA ILE A 187 3.23 11.89 12.54
C ILE A 187 3.25 11.56 14.03
N GLU A 188 3.09 10.28 14.38
CA GLU A 188 3.17 9.82 15.77
C GLU A 188 4.51 10.23 16.41
N ALA A 189 4.51 10.63 17.69
CA ALA A 189 5.70 11.14 18.36
C ALA A 189 6.90 10.17 18.37
N LYS A 190 6.62 8.84 18.56
CA LYS A 190 7.67 7.81 18.50
C LYS A 190 8.24 7.68 17.10
N SER A 191 7.37 7.67 16.08
CA SER A 191 7.76 7.64 14.67
C SER A 191 8.59 8.87 14.30
N PHE A 192 8.18 10.06 14.75
CA PHE A 192 8.94 11.30 14.49
C PHE A 192 10.32 11.32 15.17
N LYS A 193 10.41 10.86 16.42
CA LYS A 193 11.69 10.70 17.12
C LYS A 193 12.61 9.73 16.38
N SER A 194 12.05 8.66 15.84
CA SER A 194 12.79 7.67 15.06
C SER A 194 13.28 8.21 13.71
N ILE A 195 12.52 9.10 13.06
CA ILE A 195 12.99 9.82 11.85
C ILE A 195 14.29 10.55 12.17
N LYS A 196 14.31 11.38 13.22
CA LYS A 196 15.52 12.11 13.64
C LYS A 196 16.72 11.21 13.90
N LYS A 197 16.49 10.05 14.55
CA LYS A 197 17.54 9.08 14.86
C LYS A 197 18.13 8.43 13.62
N ASN A 198 17.31 8.19 12.59
CA ASN A 198 17.70 7.48 11.38
C ASN A 198 18.02 8.40 10.20
N ILE A 199 18.04 9.73 10.38
CA ILE A 199 18.22 10.70 9.29
C ILE A 199 19.51 10.46 8.50
N HIS A 200 20.58 10.01 9.14
CA HIS A 200 21.86 9.69 8.49
C HIS A 200 21.72 8.64 7.40
N ARG A 201 20.70 7.77 7.46
CA ARG A 201 20.47 6.75 6.45
C ARG A 201 19.86 7.28 5.14
N VAL A 202 19.53 8.56 5.06
CA VAL A 202 19.05 9.22 3.83
C VAL A 202 20.08 9.10 2.70
N GLU A 203 21.37 9.03 3.04
CA GLU A 203 22.49 8.91 2.09
C GLU A 203 22.38 7.69 1.16
N ILE A 204 21.72 6.61 1.59
CA ILE A 204 21.55 5.40 0.75
C ILE A 204 20.35 5.49 -0.20
N ILE A 205 19.58 6.59 -0.17
CA ILE A 205 18.43 6.80 -1.05
C ILE A 205 18.91 7.52 -2.31
N SER A 206 18.49 7.03 -3.49
CA SER A 206 18.80 7.73 -4.73
C SER A 206 18.09 9.09 -4.79
N LYS A 207 18.75 10.08 -5.38
CA LYS A 207 18.25 11.46 -5.50
C LYS A 207 16.90 11.52 -6.21
N GLU A 208 16.70 10.71 -7.24
CA GLU A 208 15.44 10.63 -7.99
C GLU A 208 14.25 10.29 -7.07
N ARG A 209 14.44 9.33 -6.17
CA ARG A 209 13.37 8.95 -5.23
C ARG A 209 13.09 10.02 -4.18
N ILE A 210 14.11 10.72 -3.73
CA ILE A 210 13.92 11.87 -2.82
C ILE A 210 13.13 12.96 -3.54
N VAL A 211 13.52 13.30 -4.78
CA VAL A 211 12.82 14.30 -5.60
C VAL A 211 11.37 13.89 -5.85
N ASP A 212 11.10 12.61 -6.15
CA ASP A 212 9.73 12.12 -6.33
C ASP A 212 8.86 12.34 -5.08
N GLU A 213 9.37 12.05 -3.89
CA GLU A 213 8.63 12.27 -2.65
C GLU A 213 8.47 13.76 -2.35
N LEU A 214 9.51 14.60 -2.59
CA LEU A 214 9.44 16.05 -2.44
C LEU A 214 8.39 16.67 -3.39
N ASN A 215 8.36 16.26 -4.65
CA ASN A 215 7.34 16.71 -5.61
C ASN A 215 5.92 16.37 -5.11
N LYS A 216 5.72 15.16 -4.57
CA LYS A 216 4.43 14.77 -3.99
C LYS A 216 4.08 15.57 -2.73
N ILE A 217 5.05 16.07 -1.98
CA ILE A 217 4.83 17.00 -0.85
C ILE A 217 4.42 18.36 -1.39
N ILE A 218 5.13 18.92 -2.37
CA ILE A 218 4.82 20.21 -3.00
C ILE A 218 3.40 20.22 -3.56
N LEU A 219 3.01 19.14 -4.25
CA LEU A 219 1.69 18.99 -4.87
C LEU A 219 0.60 18.52 -3.89
N SER A 220 0.88 18.44 -2.60
CA SER A 220 -0.09 18.00 -1.59
C SER A 220 -1.07 19.12 -1.21
N ILE A 221 -2.15 18.76 -0.50
CA ILE A 221 -3.18 19.71 -0.03
C ILE A 221 -2.57 20.76 0.93
N LYS A 222 -1.58 20.35 1.75
CA LYS A 222 -0.92 21.24 2.74
C LYS A 222 0.61 21.07 2.70
N PRO A 223 1.29 21.60 1.68
CA PRO A 223 2.75 21.49 1.54
C PRO A 223 3.51 22.03 2.76
N SER A 224 2.99 23.09 3.38
CA SER A 224 3.60 23.70 4.57
C SER A 224 3.81 22.73 5.73
N ILE A 225 2.88 21.79 5.94
CA ILE A 225 3.02 20.73 6.97
C ILE A 225 4.22 19.84 6.63
N GLY A 226 4.39 19.49 5.36
CA GLY A 226 5.52 18.70 4.89
C GLY A 226 6.84 19.41 5.15
N PHE A 227 6.98 20.66 4.73
CA PHE A 227 8.20 21.42 4.92
C PHE A 227 8.52 21.68 6.40
N LEU A 228 7.52 21.99 7.23
CA LEU A 228 7.71 22.13 8.68
C LEU A 228 8.16 20.82 9.35
N ASN A 229 7.71 19.66 8.86
CA ASN A 229 8.17 18.37 9.37
C ASN A 229 9.59 18.05 8.89
N LEU A 230 9.97 18.41 7.66
CA LEU A 230 11.35 18.27 7.16
C LEU A 230 12.32 19.16 7.96
N ASP A 231 11.96 20.41 8.20
CA ASP A 231 12.78 21.36 8.97
C ASP A 231 13.04 20.88 10.42
N LYS A 232 12.04 20.23 11.02
CA LYS A 232 12.15 19.69 12.39
C LYS A 232 12.82 18.32 12.48
N SER A 233 13.08 17.65 11.35
CA SER A 233 13.71 16.32 11.28
C SER A 233 15.21 16.41 11.36
#